data_344043ea69988fccde3b891879727d04
#
_entry.id   344043ea69988fccde3b891879727d04
#
_cell.length_a   1.000
_cell.length_b   1.000
_cell.length_c   1.000
_cell.angle_alpha   90.00
_cell.angle_beta   90.00
_cell.angle_gamma   90.00
#
_symmetry.space_group_name_H-M   'P 1'
#
loop_
_entity.id
_entity.type
_entity.pdbx_description
1 polymer ?
#
loop_
_entity_poly.entity_id
_entity_poly.type
_entity_poly.pdbx_seq_one_letter_code
_entity_poly.pdbx_strand_id
1 'polypeptide(L)'
;MSIFEVELKKGKFVIPECLTCKDVVWPPSDYCSLCFGKVNWRKSDGVGKILEYSKKGEIFFCLAEFEKKIRIIGTLQIHSNQPEIGKKVKLDTCGVDGMNYNFTMTLV
;
A
#
# COMPACT_ATOMS: atom_id res chain seq x y z
N MET A 1 0.76 -1.00 19.64
CA MET A 1 0.36 -0.94 18.22
C MET A 1 0.91 0.31 17.58
N SER A 2 1.38 0.18 16.36
CA SER A 2 1.84 1.33 15.61
C SER A 2 0.65 2.14 15.08
N ILE A 3 0.91 3.40 14.74
CA ILE A 3 -0.09 4.26 14.11
C ILE A 3 -0.57 3.64 12.79
N PHE A 4 0.36 3.01 12.05
CA PHE A 4 0.05 2.32 10.81
C PHE A 4 -1.06 1.27 11.01
N GLU A 5 -0.89 0.40 12.00
CA GLU A 5 -1.86 -0.67 12.28
C GLU A 5 -3.19 -0.12 12.78
N VAL A 6 -3.17 0.89 13.65
CA VAL A 6 -4.38 1.49 14.19
C VAL A 6 -5.23 2.07 13.05
N GLU A 7 -4.61 2.82 12.15
CA GLU A 7 -5.32 3.41 11.02
C GLU A 7 -5.76 2.36 9.99
N LEU A 8 -4.93 1.34 9.78
CA LEU A 8 -5.26 0.25 8.85
C LEU A 8 -6.52 -0.50 9.29
N LYS A 9 -6.67 -0.72 10.60
CA LYS A 9 -7.86 -1.35 11.16
C LYS A 9 -9.13 -0.53 10.92
N LYS A 10 -8.98 0.77 10.75
CA LYS A 10 -10.09 1.68 10.41
C LYS A 10 -10.34 1.75 8.90
N GLY A 11 -9.59 0.99 8.12
CA GLY A 11 -9.68 1.03 6.66
C GLY A 11 -8.95 2.21 6.03
N LYS A 12 -7.99 2.80 6.75
CA LYS A 12 -7.22 3.95 6.28
C LYS A 12 -5.77 3.57 6.03
N PHE A 13 -5.29 3.86 4.84
CA PHE A 13 -3.90 3.63 4.48
C PHE A 13 -3.10 4.92 4.67
N VAL A 14 -2.45 5.03 5.83
CA VAL A 14 -1.59 6.17 6.16
C VAL A 14 -0.14 5.73 6.13
N ILE A 15 0.73 6.62 5.75
CA ILE A 15 2.14 6.34 5.58
C ILE A 15 2.98 7.39 6.29
N PRO A 16 4.17 7.00 6.80
CA PRO A 16 5.06 7.95 7.45
C PRO A 16 5.97 8.62 6.43
N GLU A 17 5.98 9.94 6.43
CA GLU A 17 6.86 10.74 5.60
C GLU A 17 7.83 11.52 6.48
N CYS A 18 9.12 11.41 6.21
CA CYS A 18 10.12 12.14 6.99
C CYS A 18 9.94 13.64 6.85
N LEU A 19 9.92 14.35 7.98
CA LEU A 19 9.76 15.80 7.99
C LEU A 19 10.95 16.53 7.37
N THR A 20 12.13 15.95 7.48
CA THR A 20 13.38 16.53 6.98
C THR A 20 13.68 16.11 5.54
N CYS A 21 13.72 14.78 5.30
CA CYS A 21 14.06 14.22 3.99
C CYS A 21 12.92 14.28 2.98
N LYS A 22 11.68 14.38 3.45
CA LYS A 22 10.47 14.36 2.63
C LYS A 22 10.23 13.04 1.91
N ASP A 23 10.96 12.01 2.28
CA ASP A 23 10.79 10.66 1.73
C ASP A 23 9.85 9.84 2.60
N VAL A 24 9.18 8.88 1.98
CA VAL A 24 8.36 7.91 2.70
C VAL A 24 9.29 6.95 3.44
N VAL A 25 8.98 6.69 4.70
CA VAL A 25 9.71 5.74 5.52
C VAL A 25 9.03 4.37 5.42
N TRP A 26 9.72 3.41 4.85
CA TRP A 26 9.18 2.06 4.69
C TRP A 26 10.25 1.01 4.95
N PRO A 27 10.02 -0.02 5.77
CA PRO A 27 8.77 -0.30 6.51
C PRO A 27 8.38 0.83 7.46
N PRO A 28 7.07 0.93 7.82
CA PRO A 28 6.60 2.08 8.59
C PRO A 28 7.24 2.15 9.98
N SER A 29 7.70 3.34 10.34
CA SER A 29 8.35 3.62 11.61
C SER A 29 8.06 5.06 12.03
N ASP A 30 8.21 5.33 13.31
CA ASP A 30 8.04 6.69 13.84
C ASP A 30 9.26 7.58 13.56
N TYR A 31 10.34 7.00 13.07
CA TYR A 31 11.59 7.71 12.80
C TYR A 31 12.14 7.32 11.44
N CYS A 32 12.74 8.29 10.78
CA CYS A 32 13.42 8.05 9.51
C CYS A 32 14.69 7.23 9.74
N SER A 33 14.91 6.19 8.92
CA SER A 33 16.11 5.37 9.03
C SER A 33 17.37 6.05 8.50
N LEU A 34 17.21 7.12 7.72
CA LEU A 34 18.34 7.84 7.13
C LEU A 34 18.84 8.97 8.01
N CYS A 35 17.95 9.78 8.57
CA CYS A 35 18.32 10.95 9.35
C CYS A 35 17.90 10.87 10.81
N PHE A 36 17.18 9.81 11.20
CA PHE A 36 16.60 9.60 12.54
C PHE A 36 15.64 10.68 12.97
N GLY A 37 15.16 11.50 12.04
CA GLY A 37 14.18 12.54 12.31
C GLY A 37 12.78 11.97 12.46
N LYS A 38 11.89 12.79 13.01
CA LYS A 38 10.49 12.42 13.19
C LYS A 38 9.76 12.37 11.86
N VAL A 39 8.69 11.58 11.83
CA VAL A 39 7.86 11.44 10.63
C VAL A 39 6.51 12.12 10.83
N ASN A 40 5.90 12.50 9.71
CA ASN A 40 4.52 12.94 9.65
C ASN A 40 3.69 11.82 9.01
N TRP A 41 2.66 11.37 9.70
CA TRP A 41 1.75 10.36 9.17
C TRP A 41 0.70 11.04 8.32
N ARG A 42 0.63 10.65 7.05
CA ARG A 42 -0.33 11.22 6.12
C ARG A 42 -1.04 10.12 5.35
N LYS A 43 -2.22 10.44 4.82
CA LYS A 43 -2.97 9.52 3.99
C LYS A 43 -2.27 9.39 2.62
N SER A 44 -2.12 8.16 2.15
CA SER A 44 -1.62 7.91 0.80
C SER A 44 -2.69 8.26 -0.23
N ASP A 45 -2.27 8.63 -1.45
CA ASP A 45 -3.21 8.85 -2.56
C ASP A 45 -3.84 7.53 -3.02
N GLY A 46 -3.29 6.40 -2.58
CA GLY A 46 -3.83 5.09 -2.89
C GLY A 46 -3.65 4.65 -4.34
N VAL A 47 -2.84 5.36 -5.11
CA VAL A 47 -2.58 5.02 -6.52
C VAL A 47 -1.25 4.29 -6.61
N GLY A 48 -1.27 3.10 -7.19
CA GLY A 48 -0.08 2.29 -7.35
C GLY A 48 0.07 1.82 -8.78
N LYS A 49 1.12 1.02 -8.98
CA LYS A 49 1.49 0.49 -10.29
C LYS A 49 1.77 -1.00 -10.14
N ILE A 50 1.20 -1.81 -11.01
CA ILE A 50 1.40 -3.26 -10.97
C ILE A 50 2.85 -3.60 -11.34
N LEU A 51 3.54 -4.30 -10.44
CA LEU A 51 4.86 -4.86 -10.69
C LEU A 51 4.76 -6.30 -11.15
N GLU A 52 3.86 -7.07 -10.53
CA GLU A 52 3.61 -8.47 -10.87
C GLU A 52 2.16 -8.80 -10.56
N TYR A 53 1.62 -9.80 -11.23
CA TYR A 53 0.30 -10.30 -10.92
C TYR A 53 0.24 -11.80 -11.17
N SER A 54 -0.73 -12.45 -10.53
CA SER A 54 -0.99 -13.87 -10.73
C SER A 54 -2.47 -14.14 -10.55
N LYS A 55 -2.91 -15.27 -11.05
CA LYS A 55 -4.30 -15.71 -10.92
C LYS A 55 -4.32 -17.06 -10.23
N LYS A 56 -5.16 -17.20 -9.21
CA LYS A 56 -5.37 -18.46 -8.52
C LYS A 56 -6.87 -18.71 -8.46
N GLY A 57 -7.33 -19.71 -9.22
CA GLY A 57 -8.77 -19.90 -9.42
C GLY A 57 -9.34 -18.72 -10.19
N GLU A 58 -10.32 -18.05 -9.62
CA GLU A 58 -10.94 -16.86 -10.21
C GLU A 58 -10.45 -15.56 -9.57
N ILE A 59 -9.50 -15.67 -8.66
CA ILE A 59 -9.00 -14.52 -7.91
C ILE A 59 -7.66 -14.08 -8.48
N PHE A 60 -7.55 -12.81 -8.81
CA PHE A 60 -6.28 -12.20 -9.19
C PHE A 60 -5.60 -11.59 -7.97
N PHE A 61 -4.29 -11.80 -7.89
CA PHE A 61 -3.44 -11.17 -6.89
C PHE A 61 -2.44 -10.30 -7.62
N CYS A 62 -2.04 -9.20 -7.02
CA CYS A 62 -0.99 -8.39 -7.59
C CYS A 62 -0.04 -7.87 -6.53
N LEU A 63 1.21 -7.66 -6.96
CA LEU A 63 2.21 -6.91 -6.24
C LEU A 63 2.24 -5.53 -6.87
N ALA A 64 1.89 -4.51 -6.13
CA ALA A 64 1.85 -3.14 -6.64
C ALA A 64 2.77 -2.23 -5.81
N GLU A 65 3.31 -1.22 -6.46
CA GLU A 65 4.17 -0.24 -5.82
C GLU A 65 3.43 1.08 -5.67
N PHE A 66 3.36 1.57 -4.43
CA PHE A 66 2.75 2.84 -4.09
C PHE A 66 3.83 3.82 -3.64
N GLU A 67 3.65 5.10 -3.90
CA GLU A 67 4.55 6.15 -3.45
C GLU A 67 6.01 5.92 -3.89
N LYS A 68 6.21 5.19 -4.98
CA LYS A 68 7.52 4.83 -5.55
C LYS A 68 8.41 3.98 -4.64
N LYS A 69 7.90 3.53 -3.49
CA LYS A 69 8.71 2.81 -2.50
C LYS A 69 7.98 1.68 -1.81
N ILE A 70 6.67 1.79 -1.65
CA ILE A 70 5.88 0.84 -0.86
C ILE A 70 5.37 -0.26 -1.77
N ARG A 71 5.75 -1.51 -1.48
CA ARG A 71 5.29 -2.67 -2.25
C ARG A 71 4.29 -3.46 -1.43
N ILE A 72 3.11 -3.67 -2.00
CA ILE A 72 2.00 -4.32 -1.32
C ILE A 72 1.45 -5.43 -2.21
N ILE A 73 1.21 -6.58 -1.59
CA ILE A 73 0.53 -7.69 -2.23
C ILE A 73 -0.92 -7.67 -1.78
N GLY A 74 -1.85 -7.73 -2.72
CA GLY A 74 -3.27 -7.75 -2.42
C GLY A 74 -4.08 -8.40 -3.51
N THR A 75 -5.39 -8.50 -3.28
CA THR A 75 -6.31 -9.00 -4.30
C THR A 75 -6.62 -7.88 -5.29
N LEU A 76 -6.78 -8.26 -6.55
CA LEU A 76 -7.07 -7.32 -7.62
C LEU A 76 -8.47 -7.58 -8.16
N GLN A 77 -9.32 -6.57 -8.08
CA GLN A 77 -10.66 -6.64 -8.67
C GLN A 77 -10.59 -6.16 -10.11
N ILE A 78 -11.10 -6.99 -11.01
CA ILE A 78 -11.09 -6.70 -12.44
C ILE A 78 -12.52 -6.57 -12.92
N HIS A 79 -12.83 -5.46 -13.56
CA HIS A 79 -14.16 -5.23 -14.11
C HIS A 79 -14.19 -5.52 -15.60
N SER A 80 -13.51 -4.74 -16.40
CA SER A 80 -13.52 -4.90 -17.87
C SER A 80 -12.13 -4.97 -18.49
N ASN A 81 -11.12 -4.51 -17.76
CA ASN A 81 -9.74 -4.47 -18.25
C ASN A 81 -8.95 -5.67 -17.78
N GLN A 82 -7.96 -6.08 -18.57
CA GLN A 82 -7.04 -7.13 -18.17
C GLN A 82 -5.87 -6.53 -17.40
N PRO A 83 -5.34 -7.24 -16.39
CA PRO A 83 -4.16 -6.77 -15.68
C PRO A 83 -2.93 -6.87 -16.58
N GLU A 84 -2.07 -5.88 -16.47
CA GLU A 84 -0.78 -5.87 -17.14
C GLU A 84 0.25 -5.19 -16.26
N ILE A 85 1.50 -5.64 -16.36
CA ILE A 85 2.61 -5.00 -15.63
C ILE A 85 2.70 -3.55 -16.09
N GLY A 86 2.80 -2.64 -15.12
CA GLY A 86 2.89 -1.21 -15.37
C GLY A 86 1.56 -0.46 -15.35
N LYS A 87 0.44 -1.17 -15.36
CA LYS A 87 -0.87 -0.51 -15.25
C LYS A 87 -1.09 0.05 -13.86
N LYS A 88 -1.84 1.13 -13.79
CA LYS A 88 -2.19 1.76 -12.52
C LYS A 88 -3.31 1.00 -11.82
N VAL A 89 -3.20 0.94 -10.52
CA VAL A 89 -4.25 0.40 -9.65
C VAL A 89 -4.57 1.43 -8.59
N LYS A 90 -5.77 1.32 -8.04
CA LYS A 90 -6.22 2.16 -6.93
C LYS A 90 -6.53 1.25 -5.76
N LEU A 91 -6.06 1.63 -4.57
CA LEU A 91 -6.38 0.91 -3.35
C LEU A 91 -7.85 1.14 -3.02
N ASP A 92 -8.62 0.05 -2.96
CA ASP A 92 -10.04 0.11 -2.67
C ASP A 92 -10.30 -0.03 -1.18
N THR A 93 -9.86 -1.14 -0.59
CA THR A 93 -10.02 -1.37 0.83
C THR A 93 -8.71 -1.89 1.42
N CYS A 94 -8.55 -1.67 2.72
CA CYS A 94 -7.45 -2.23 3.48
C CYS A 94 -7.93 -2.56 4.88
N GLY A 95 -7.21 -3.46 5.56
CA GLY A 95 -7.58 -3.85 6.90
C GLY A 95 -6.55 -4.77 7.52
N VAL A 96 -6.86 -5.22 8.72
CA VAL A 96 -6.04 -6.15 9.49
C VAL A 96 -6.91 -7.33 9.91
N ASP A 97 -6.42 -8.54 9.66
CA ASP A 97 -7.08 -9.76 10.07
C ASP A 97 -6.09 -10.59 10.89
N GLY A 98 -6.25 -10.56 12.23
CA GLY A 98 -5.30 -11.16 13.12
C GLY A 98 -3.94 -10.48 13.02
N MET A 99 -2.93 -11.22 12.55
CA MET A 99 -1.57 -10.70 12.35
C MET A 99 -1.30 -10.35 10.89
N ASN A 100 -2.29 -10.49 10.03
CA ASN A 100 -2.13 -10.29 8.59
C ASN A 100 -2.77 -8.97 8.15
N TYR A 101 -2.10 -8.28 7.24
CA TYR A 101 -2.66 -7.11 6.58
C TYR A 101 -3.36 -7.57 5.31
N ASN A 102 -4.47 -6.96 4.97
CA ASN A 102 -5.16 -7.26 3.72
C ASN A 102 -5.42 -5.98 2.93
N PHE A 103 -5.31 -6.11 1.63
CA PHE A 103 -5.48 -5.00 0.70
C PHE A 103 -6.28 -5.48 -0.50
N THR A 104 -7.20 -4.65 -0.96
CA THR A 104 -7.96 -4.88 -2.19
C THR A 104 -7.73 -3.71 -3.12
N MET A 105 -7.40 -4.00 -4.36
CA MET A 105 -7.09 -3.00 -5.38
C MET A 105 -8.00 -3.16 -6.59
N THR A 106 -8.22 -2.06 -7.30
CA THR A 106 -8.97 -2.08 -8.56
C THR A 106 -8.11 -1.50 -9.67
N LEU A 107 -8.28 -2.03 -10.89
CA LEU A 107 -7.65 -1.45 -12.07
C LEU A 107 -8.30 -0.10 -12.36
N VAL A 108 -7.46 0.87 -12.66
CA VAL A 108 -7.91 2.21 -13.03
C VAL A 108 -8.24 2.27 -14.52
#